data_cd2da9f1dd979fea0f649ed2df1165bc
#
_entry.id   cd2da9f1dd979fea0f649ed2df1165bc
#
_cell.length_a   1.000
_cell.length_b   1.000
_cell.length_c   1.000
_cell.angle_alpha   90.00
_cell.angle_beta   90.00
_cell.angle_gamma   90.00
#
_symmetry.space_group_name_H-M   'P 1'
#
loop_
_entity.id
_entity.type
_entity.pdbx_description
1 polymer ?
#
loop_
_entity_poly.entity_id
_entity_poly.type
_entity_poly.pdbx_seq_one_letter_code
_entity_poly.pdbx_strand_id
1 'polypeptide(L)'
;MEDLLMKVNNLEDKRQEWKIKHNLVDILIIVMLSFLTGHNDFEEMVIFAEARIDILRKYIKLENGIPHKDTLKRVVAIIDPIQLNLVFYSWLANIVNKKNHVFLDEINKIVAFDGKTICGSDNIRNKALHILTAFDTENELVLGQLPVDEKTNEITVMPQLVNLLDLKDTIVVADALNCQFEIANAIIGKEGNYVLALKSNKGTLYDDVKKYFDEKSIEQIIAKDELYRKQEEKSHSHIETREYFLILDVEYLKKYSGKNYQNLRSIGMVRKTNYNLNTGEVTPEVRYYINSIYDIDLFAKAVRKEWSIENNLHWHLDYTLKEDYSTIIDKKVAYNLNIIRKAVLSMLKILDVGKKYSLKNKIHYINDNFDKFLPEIIEQLSSQA
;
A
#
# COMPACT_ATOMS: atom_id res chain seq x y z
N MET A 1 4.29 -19.36 10.98
CA MET A 1 4.73 -20.12 9.78
C MET A 1 3.78 -21.26 9.44
N GLU A 2 3.37 -22.10 10.37
CA GLU A 2 2.41 -23.19 10.10
C GLU A 2 1.11 -22.68 9.46
N ASP A 3 0.52 -21.58 9.95
CA ASP A 3 -0.66 -20.98 9.34
C ASP A 3 -0.37 -20.48 7.91
N LEU A 4 0.79 -19.86 7.66
CA LEU A 4 1.19 -19.52 6.31
C LEU A 4 1.36 -20.76 5.42
N LEU A 5 2.04 -21.78 5.92
CA LEU A 5 2.23 -23.03 5.18
C LEU A 5 0.90 -23.70 4.84
N MET A 6 -0.06 -23.73 5.79
CA MET A 6 -1.42 -24.24 5.52
C MET A 6 -2.13 -23.42 4.44
N LYS A 7 -2.07 -22.09 4.53
CA LYS A 7 -2.71 -21.19 3.54
C LYS A 7 -2.07 -21.32 2.16
N VAL A 8 -0.74 -21.41 2.09
CA VAL A 8 0.00 -21.60 0.83
C VAL A 8 -0.27 -22.97 0.22
N ASN A 9 -0.44 -24.02 1.03
CA ASN A 9 -0.84 -25.35 0.56
C ASN A 9 -2.23 -25.38 -0.11
N ASN A 10 -3.09 -24.41 0.19
CA ASN A 10 -4.40 -24.28 -0.44
C ASN A 10 -4.36 -23.50 -1.77
N LEU A 11 -3.20 -22.96 -2.16
CA LEU A 11 -3.04 -22.36 -3.49
C LEU A 11 -3.10 -23.44 -4.56
N GLU A 12 -3.87 -23.17 -5.60
CA GLU A 12 -3.97 -24.08 -6.74
C GLU A 12 -2.63 -24.16 -7.49
N ASP A 13 -2.02 -25.35 -7.51
CA ASP A 13 -0.85 -25.63 -8.35
C ASP A 13 -1.31 -26.11 -9.73
N LYS A 14 -1.29 -25.22 -10.72
CA LYS A 14 -1.72 -25.49 -12.11
C LYS A 14 -0.76 -26.40 -12.89
N ARG A 15 0.31 -26.89 -12.26
CA ARG A 15 1.27 -27.81 -12.91
C ARG A 15 0.72 -29.23 -12.96
N GLN A 16 1.14 -29.97 -13.96
CA GLN A 16 0.84 -31.42 -14.06
C GLN A 16 1.59 -32.17 -12.94
N GLU A 17 0.88 -32.89 -12.06
CA GLU A 17 1.44 -33.53 -10.86
C GLU A 17 2.70 -34.35 -11.14
N TRP A 18 2.71 -35.17 -12.22
CA TRP A 18 3.84 -35.99 -12.59
C TRP A 18 5.10 -35.23 -13.05
N LYS A 19 5.00 -33.93 -13.30
CA LYS A 19 6.12 -33.04 -13.64
C LYS A 19 6.62 -32.24 -12.44
N ILE A 20 5.95 -32.30 -11.30
CA ILE A 20 6.30 -31.53 -10.12
C ILE A 20 7.50 -32.18 -9.40
N LYS A 21 8.68 -31.60 -9.55
CA LYS A 21 9.88 -31.97 -8.79
C LYS A 21 10.05 -31.19 -7.50
N HIS A 22 9.56 -29.95 -7.47
CA HIS A 22 9.68 -29.05 -6.32
C HIS A 22 8.27 -28.53 -5.96
N ASN A 23 7.91 -28.62 -4.69
CA ASN A 23 6.61 -28.20 -4.19
C ASN A 23 6.43 -26.67 -4.33
N LEU A 24 5.19 -26.24 -4.55
CA LEU A 24 4.86 -24.81 -4.64
C LEU A 24 5.23 -24.07 -3.35
N VAL A 25 4.97 -24.71 -2.20
CA VAL A 25 5.29 -24.16 -0.88
C VAL A 25 6.79 -23.93 -0.72
N ASP A 26 7.62 -24.92 -1.07
CA ASP A 26 9.09 -24.82 -0.95
C ASP A 26 9.59 -23.62 -1.77
N ILE A 27 9.07 -23.44 -2.99
CA ILE A 27 9.44 -22.34 -3.88
C ILE A 27 9.02 -21.00 -3.30
N LEU A 28 7.78 -20.84 -2.83
CA LEU A 28 7.30 -19.58 -2.26
C LEU A 28 8.07 -19.18 -0.99
N ILE A 29 8.38 -20.14 -0.13
CA ILE A 29 9.17 -19.90 1.08
C ILE A 29 10.60 -19.47 0.72
N ILE A 30 11.25 -20.13 -0.26
CA ILE A 30 12.57 -19.69 -0.75
C ILE A 30 12.51 -18.25 -1.23
N VAL A 31 11.57 -17.90 -2.11
CA VAL A 31 11.44 -16.55 -2.65
C VAL A 31 11.20 -15.52 -1.54
N MET A 32 10.31 -15.84 -0.61
CA MET A 32 9.97 -14.94 0.50
C MET A 32 11.16 -14.71 1.44
N LEU A 33 11.85 -15.78 1.86
CA LEU A 33 13.01 -15.69 2.75
C LEU A 33 14.21 -15.01 2.04
N SER A 34 14.35 -15.20 0.73
CA SER A 34 15.36 -14.51 -0.07
C SER A 34 15.14 -13.00 -0.04
N PHE A 35 13.93 -12.50 -0.28
CA PHE A 35 13.63 -11.07 -0.15
C PHE A 35 13.86 -10.57 1.28
N LEU A 36 13.49 -11.35 2.29
CA LEU A 36 13.67 -10.99 3.70
C LEU A 36 15.15 -10.81 4.07
N THR A 37 16.05 -11.47 3.34
CA THR A 37 17.51 -11.42 3.52
C THR A 37 18.24 -10.58 2.47
N GLY A 38 17.48 -9.87 1.61
CA GLY A 38 18.03 -8.92 0.65
C GLY A 38 18.48 -9.50 -0.70
N HIS A 39 18.12 -10.76 -0.98
CA HIS A 39 18.38 -11.41 -2.27
C HIS A 39 17.20 -11.15 -3.20
N ASN A 40 17.39 -10.36 -4.26
CA ASN A 40 16.32 -9.72 -5.01
C ASN A 40 16.06 -10.28 -6.41
N ASP A 41 16.97 -11.10 -6.95
CA ASP A 41 16.79 -11.79 -8.23
C ASP A 41 16.84 -13.33 -8.06
N PHE A 42 16.41 -14.05 -9.09
CA PHE A 42 16.32 -15.51 -9.02
C PHE A 42 17.66 -16.24 -8.91
N GLU A 43 18.76 -15.64 -9.36
CA GLU A 43 20.09 -16.20 -9.21
C GLU A 43 20.57 -16.05 -7.77
N GLU A 44 20.43 -14.86 -7.20
CA GLU A 44 20.69 -14.61 -5.78
C GLU A 44 19.84 -15.50 -4.87
N MET A 45 18.54 -15.75 -5.22
CA MET A 45 17.65 -16.64 -4.47
C MET A 45 18.15 -18.10 -4.46
N VAL A 46 18.71 -18.58 -5.57
CA VAL A 46 19.30 -19.91 -5.63
C VAL A 46 20.56 -19.97 -4.75
N ILE A 47 21.47 -19.01 -4.88
CA ILE A 47 22.69 -18.90 -4.05
C ILE A 47 22.32 -18.86 -2.55
N PHE A 48 21.33 -18.03 -2.18
CA PHE A 48 20.83 -17.97 -0.82
C PHE A 48 20.35 -19.33 -0.30
N ALA A 49 19.53 -20.03 -1.10
CA ALA A 49 18.94 -21.30 -0.71
C ALA A 49 19.97 -22.44 -0.65
N GLU A 50 20.92 -22.48 -1.60
CA GLU A 50 22.02 -23.47 -1.59
C GLU A 50 22.91 -23.30 -0.36
N ALA A 51 23.29 -22.07 -0.02
CA ALA A 51 24.10 -21.79 1.15
C ALA A 51 23.42 -22.14 2.48
N ARG A 52 22.08 -22.28 2.49
CA ARG A 52 21.26 -22.49 3.70
C ARG A 52 20.39 -23.73 3.64
N ILE A 53 20.70 -24.67 2.76
CA ILE A 53 19.87 -25.86 2.50
C ILE A 53 19.60 -26.70 3.78
N ASP A 54 20.60 -26.83 4.64
CA ASP A 54 20.49 -27.67 5.85
C ASP A 54 19.53 -27.08 6.87
N ILE A 55 19.49 -25.75 7.00
CA ILE A 55 18.53 -25.12 7.90
C ILE A 55 17.14 -25.05 7.26
N LEU A 56 17.03 -24.78 5.97
CA LEU A 56 15.74 -24.76 5.25
C LEU A 56 15.05 -26.10 5.30
N ARG A 57 15.76 -27.21 5.21
CA ARG A 57 15.22 -28.58 5.32
C ARG A 57 14.56 -28.89 6.66
N LYS A 58 14.81 -28.12 7.70
CA LYS A 58 14.10 -28.27 8.98
C LYS A 58 12.64 -27.78 8.90
N TYR A 59 12.30 -26.96 7.89
CA TYR A 59 10.99 -26.29 7.79
C TYR A 59 10.24 -26.58 6.49
N ILE A 60 10.96 -26.90 5.41
CA ILE A 60 10.41 -27.24 4.10
C ILE A 60 11.08 -28.49 3.56
N LYS A 61 10.38 -29.23 2.69
CA LYS A 61 10.80 -30.59 2.35
C LYS A 61 12.06 -30.67 1.53
N LEU A 62 12.22 -29.87 0.47
CA LEU A 62 13.34 -29.84 -0.46
C LEU A 62 13.87 -31.24 -0.86
N GLU A 63 12.96 -32.18 -1.15
CA GLU A 63 13.25 -33.59 -1.47
C GLU A 63 14.19 -33.72 -2.67
N ASN A 64 14.05 -32.83 -3.67
CA ASN A 64 14.87 -32.80 -4.88
C ASN A 64 15.93 -31.66 -4.87
N GLY A 65 16.34 -31.18 -3.67
CA GLY A 65 17.29 -30.11 -3.53
C GLY A 65 16.71 -28.72 -3.88
N ILE A 66 17.58 -27.77 -4.19
CA ILE A 66 17.19 -26.40 -4.52
C ILE A 66 16.71 -26.30 -5.98
N PRO A 67 15.58 -25.66 -6.26
CA PRO A 67 15.09 -25.46 -7.61
C PRO A 67 16.04 -24.55 -8.42
N HIS A 68 16.24 -24.88 -9.71
CA HIS A 68 16.93 -23.97 -10.63
C HIS A 68 16.18 -22.63 -10.77
N LYS A 69 16.92 -21.54 -11.04
CA LYS A 69 16.35 -20.19 -11.19
C LYS A 69 15.18 -20.11 -12.17
N ASP A 70 15.23 -20.84 -13.30
CA ASP A 70 14.13 -20.88 -14.27
C ASP A 70 12.91 -21.63 -13.73
N THR A 71 13.09 -22.56 -12.80
CA THR A 71 11.99 -23.24 -12.13
C THR A 71 11.29 -22.27 -11.16
N LEU A 72 12.06 -21.52 -10.35
CA LEU A 72 11.52 -20.46 -9.50
C LEU A 72 10.68 -19.48 -10.34
N LYS A 73 11.28 -18.95 -11.43
CA LYS A 73 10.61 -18.01 -12.33
C LYS A 73 9.32 -18.57 -12.91
N ARG A 74 9.35 -19.77 -13.48
CA ARG A 74 8.16 -20.41 -14.09
C ARG A 74 7.05 -20.66 -13.09
N VAL A 75 7.40 -21.09 -11.87
CA VAL A 75 6.40 -21.34 -10.83
C VAL A 75 5.78 -20.05 -10.33
N VAL A 76 6.57 -19.02 -10.07
CA VAL A 76 6.03 -17.71 -9.71
C VAL A 76 5.08 -17.18 -10.78
N ALA A 77 5.37 -17.39 -12.08
CA ALA A 77 4.52 -16.92 -13.19
C ALA A 77 3.12 -17.54 -13.24
N ILE A 78 2.94 -18.77 -12.73
CA ILE A 78 1.67 -19.50 -12.87
C ILE A 78 0.74 -19.37 -11.66
N ILE A 79 1.21 -18.81 -10.56
CA ILE A 79 0.39 -18.60 -9.36
C ILE A 79 -0.70 -17.59 -9.67
N ASP A 80 -1.91 -17.88 -9.22
CA ASP A 80 -3.01 -16.92 -9.30
C ASP A 80 -2.75 -15.73 -8.37
N PRO A 81 -2.64 -14.50 -8.89
CA PRO A 81 -2.26 -13.35 -8.09
C PRO A 81 -3.33 -12.94 -7.07
N ILE A 82 -4.61 -13.18 -7.35
CA ILE A 82 -5.70 -12.87 -6.42
C ILE A 82 -5.60 -13.79 -5.21
N GLN A 83 -5.46 -15.09 -5.44
CA GLN A 83 -5.27 -16.08 -4.37
C GLN A 83 -4.00 -15.80 -3.56
N LEU A 84 -2.89 -15.47 -4.23
CA LEU A 84 -1.63 -15.15 -3.57
C LEU A 84 -1.77 -13.92 -2.64
N ASN A 85 -2.40 -12.87 -3.12
CA ASN A 85 -2.66 -11.66 -2.32
C ASN A 85 -3.55 -11.96 -1.11
N LEU A 86 -4.64 -12.72 -1.30
CA LEU A 86 -5.55 -13.11 -0.22
C LEU A 86 -4.84 -13.94 0.86
N VAL A 87 -3.98 -14.88 0.47
CA VAL A 87 -3.19 -15.71 1.39
C VAL A 87 -2.31 -14.82 2.26
N PHE A 88 -1.50 -13.94 1.66
CA PHE A 88 -0.61 -13.09 2.42
C PHE A 88 -1.37 -12.06 3.27
N TYR A 89 -2.40 -11.42 2.72
CA TYR A 89 -3.21 -10.47 3.49
C TYR A 89 -3.84 -11.14 4.73
N SER A 90 -4.56 -12.25 4.53
CA SER A 90 -5.24 -12.93 5.66
C SER A 90 -4.28 -13.43 6.73
N TRP A 91 -3.09 -13.88 6.32
CA TRP A 91 -2.05 -14.30 7.25
C TRP A 91 -1.47 -13.11 8.05
N LEU A 92 -1.06 -12.04 7.38
CA LEU A 92 -0.49 -10.84 8.02
C LEU A 92 -1.52 -10.12 8.89
N ALA A 93 -2.76 -10.03 8.46
CA ALA A 93 -3.84 -9.44 9.24
C ALA A 93 -4.05 -10.18 10.57
N ASN A 94 -4.01 -11.51 10.56
CA ASN A 94 -4.09 -12.31 11.78
C ASN A 94 -2.93 -12.01 12.75
N ILE A 95 -1.71 -11.81 12.24
CA ILE A 95 -0.54 -11.49 13.06
C ILE A 95 -0.69 -10.09 13.68
N VAL A 96 -1.08 -9.10 12.87
CA VAL A 96 -1.24 -7.71 13.33
C VAL A 96 -2.34 -7.60 14.38
N ASN A 97 -3.47 -8.26 14.17
CA ASN A 97 -4.58 -8.29 15.13
C ASN A 97 -4.14 -8.83 16.49
N LYS A 98 -3.36 -9.90 16.51
CA LYS A 98 -2.86 -10.50 17.75
C LYS A 98 -1.84 -9.61 18.46
N LYS A 99 -0.90 -9.00 17.70
CA LYS A 99 0.15 -8.16 18.29
C LYS A 99 -0.38 -6.88 18.92
N ASN A 100 -1.35 -6.25 18.29
CA ASN A 100 -1.81 -4.93 18.70
C ASN A 100 -2.98 -4.98 19.68
N HIS A 101 -3.58 -6.14 19.95
CA HIS A 101 -4.89 -6.28 20.61
C HIS A 101 -5.95 -5.35 19.98
N VAL A 102 -5.72 -4.89 18.77
CA VAL A 102 -6.57 -4.00 18.00
C VAL A 102 -7.35 -4.88 17.04
N PHE A 103 -8.66 -4.88 17.20
CA PHE A 103 -9.53 -5.44 16.17
C PHE A 103 -9.38 -4.58 14.92
N LEU A 104 -9.27 -5.19 13.73
CA LEU A 104 -9.28 -4.48 12.44
C LEU A 104 -10.61 -3.72 12.19
N ASP A 105 -11.54 -3.79 13.13
CA ASP A 105 -12.83 -3.13 13.15
C ASP A 105 -12.76 -1.68 13.72
N GLU A 106 -11.61 -0.99 13.58
CA GLU A 106 -11.54 0.42 13.95
C GLU A 106 -12.44 1.24 13.02
N ILE A 107 -13.44 1.87 13.64
CA ILE A 107 -14.29 2.87 12.98
C ILE A 107 -13.40 3.99 12.44
N ASN A 108 -13.58 4.35 11.14
CA ASN A 108 -12.79 5.36 10.42
C ASN A 108 -11.34 4.97 10.12
N LYS A 109 -11.06 3.70 9.89
CA LYS A 109 -9.82 3.23 9.27
C LYS A 109 -9.58 3.96 7.93
N ILE A 110 -8.33 4.38 7.69
CA ILE A 110 -7.98 5.08 6.45
C ILE A 110 -7.28 4.12 5.49
N VAL A 111 -7.82 4.00 4.29
CA VAL A 111 -7.24 3.21 3.19
C VAL A 111 -6.84 4.14 2.06
N ALA A 112 -5.54 4.19 1.75
CA ALA A 112 -5.01 4.94 0.64
C ALA A 112 -4.97 4.09 -0.64
N PHE A 113 -5.45 4.67 -1.75
CA PHE A 113 -5.34 4.09 -3.07
C PHE A 113 -4.33 4.89 -3.89
N ASP A 114 -3.34 4.19 -4.44
CA ASP A 114 -2.35 4.82 -5.30
C ASP A 114 -1.78 3.82 -6.31
N GLY A 115 -1.33 4.33 -7.44
CA GLY A 115 -0.76 3.58 -8.54
C GLY A 115 0.76 3.64 -8.54
N LYS A 116 1.42 2.48 -8.74
CA LYS A 116 2.87 2.40 -8.90
C LYS A 116 3.25 1.70 -10.20
N THR A 117 4.18 2.28 -10.93
CA THR A 117 4.79 1.66 -12.11
C THR A 117 6.04 0.88 -11.72
N ILE A 118 6.12 -0.40 -12.09
CA ILE A 118 7.31 -1.23 -11.92
C ILE A 118 8.24 -1.00 -13.12
N CYS A 119 9.21 -0.09 -12.97
CA CYS A 119 10.08 0.38 -14.06
C CYS A 119 10.84 -0.76 -14.74
N GLY A 120 11.35 -1.74 -13.98
CA GLY A 120 12.12 -2.88 -14.51
C GLY A 120 11.33 -3.85 -15.40
N SER A 121 10.00 -3.71 -15.48
CA SER A 121 9.14 -4.52 -16.35
C SER A 121 8.97 -3.94 -17.76
N ASP A 122 9.56 -2.79 -18.04
CA ASP A 122 9.51 -2.12 -19.35
C ASP A 122 10.41 -2.81 -20.41
N ASN A 123 9.96 -2.81 -21.65
CA ASN A 123 10.75 -3.26 -22.79
C ASN A 123 10.26 -2.62 -24.09
N ILE A 124 11.03 -2.81 -25.19
CA ILE A 124 10.73 -2.24 -26.52
C ILE A 124 9.31 -2.60 -27.03
N ARG A 125 8.72 -3.70 -26.56
CA ARG A 125 7.42 -4.22 -27.05
C ARG A 125 6.25 -3.95 -26.12
N ASN A 126 6.49 -3.80 -24.81
CA ASN A 126 5.44 -3.66 -23.79
C ASN A 126 5.81 -2.56 -22.81
N LYS A 127 4.84 -1.71 -22.48
CA LYS A 127 4.97 -0.70 -21.42
C LYS A 127 5.18 -1.37 -20.05
N ALA A 128 5.83 -0.66 -19.16
CA ALA A 128 6.01 -1.08 -17.76
C ALA A 128 4.66 -1.46 -17.11
N LEU A 129 4.71 -2.44 -16.21
CA LEU A 129 3.55 -2.86 -15.44
C LEU A 129 3.18 -1.75 -14.45
N HIS A 130 1.93 -1.27 -14.54
CA HIS A 130 1.37 -0.34 -13.57
C HIS A 130 0.39 -1.08 -12.66
N ILE A 131 0.43 -0.83 -11.35
CA ILE A 131 -0.37 -1.54 -10.34
C ILE A 131 -1.06 -0.52 -9.45
N LEU A 132 -2.39 -0.56 -9.40
CA LEU A 132 -3.18 0.16 -8.40
C LEU A 132 -3.25 -0.67 -7.11
N THR A 133 -2.96 -0.05 -5.98
CA THR A 133 -2.87 -0.68 -4.66
C THR A 133 -3.80 -0.01 -3.67
N ALA A 134 -4.50 -0.79 -2.85
CA ALA A 134 -5.23 -0.35 -1.66
C ALA A 134 -4.39 -0.67 -0.41
N PHE A 135 -4.05 0.34 0.36
CA PHE A 135 -3.13 0.27 1.49
C PHE A 135 -3.79 0.76 2.78
N ASP A 136 -3.88 -0.13 3.76
CA ASP A 136 -4.26 0.20 5.13
C ASP A 136 -3.15 1.03 5.78
N THR A 137 -3.43 2.29 6.01
CA THR A 137 -2.42 3.25 6.47
C THR A 137 -2.11 3.17 7.96
N GLU A 138 -2.95 2.49 8.74
CA GLU A 138 -2.74 2.29 10.19
C GLU A 138 -1.92 1.03 10.44
N ASN A 139 -2.32 -0.09 9.85
CA ASN A 139 -1.66 -1.37 10.03
C ASN A 139 -0.52 -1.59 9.03
N GLU A 140 -0.35 -0.69 8.06
CA GLU A 140 0.65 -0.76 7.00
C GLU A 140 0.59 -2.06 6.18
N LEU A 141 -0.65 -2.51 5.88
CA LEU A 141 -0.94 -3.72 5.11
C LEU A 141 -1.52 -3.39 3.73
N VAL A 142 -1.13 -4.17 2.75
CA VAL A 142 -1.77 -4.15 1.42
C VAL A 142 -3.04 -4.99 1.48
N LEU A 143 -4.21 -4.34 1.36
CA LEU A 143 -5.51 -4.99 1.36
C LEU A 143 -5.81 -5.71 0.05
N GLY A 144 -5.37 -5.12 -1.06
CA GLY A 144 -5.56 -5.64 -2.40
C GLY A 144 -4.82 -4.81 -3.43
N GLN A 145 -4.68 -5.37 -4.62
CA GLN A 145 -4.10 -4.67 -5.76
C GLN A 145 -4.63 -5.24 -7.07
N LEU A 146 -4.63 -4.43 -8.11
CA LEU A 146 -4.96 -4.84 -9.47
C LEU A 146 -3.97 -4.24 -10.48
N PRO A 147 -3.63 -4.97 -11.54
CA PRO A 147 -2.84 -4.41 -12.63
C PRO A 147 -3.71 -3.44 -13.44
N VAL A 148 -3.10 -2.37 -13.90
CA VAL A 148 -3.71 -1.41 -14.84
C VAL A 148 -3.19 -1.74 -16.22
N ASP A 149 -4.05 -2.21 -17.10
CA ASP A 149 -3.69 -2.58 -18.45
C ASP A 149 -3.31 -1.34 -19.29
N GLU A 150 -2.50 -1.55 -20.33
CA GLU A 150 -2.01 -0.49 -21.22
C GLU A 150 -3.12 0.33 -21.91
N LYS A 151 -4.31 -0.26 -22.07
CA LYS A 151 -5.48 0.35 -22.71
C LYS A 151 -6.46 0.97 -21.71
N THR A 152 -6.19 0.82 -20.41
CA THR A 152 -7.01 1.33 -19.30
C THR A 152 -6.21 2.33 -18.48
N ASN A 153 -6.84 2.91 -17.50
CA ASN A 153 -6.20 3.79 -16.51
C ASN A 153 -6.72 3.44 -15.11
N GLU A 154 -6.13 4.04 -14.09
CA GLU A 154 -6.54 3.83 -12.70
C GLU A 154 -8.03 4.09 -12.47
N ILE A 155 -8.60 5.09 -13.18
CA ILE A 155 -10.01 5.48 -13.06
C ILE A 155 -10.95 4.29 -13.34
N THR A 156 -10.58 3.43 -14.30
CA THR A 156 -11.40 2.26 -14.66
C THR A 156 -11.15 1.04 -13.77
N VAL A 157 -9.97 0.96 -13.17
CA VAL A 157 -9.55 -0.17 -12.32
C VAL A 157 -9.95 0.04 -10.85
N MET A 158 -9.93 1.29 -10.38
CA MET A 158 -10.23 1.59 -8.97
C MET A 158 -11.62 1.14 -8.52
N PRO A 159 -12.72 1.33 -9.27
CA PRO A 159 -14.01 0.77 -8.88
C PRO A 159 -14.02 -0.75 -8.77
N GLN A 160 -13.24 -1.45 -9.60
CA GLN A 160 -13.10 -2.91 -9.53
C GLN A 160 -12.39 -3.32 -8.23
N LEU A 161 -11.29 -2.65 -7.89
CA LEU A 161 -10.56 -2.91 -6.64
C LEU A 161 -11.43 -2.58 -5.41
N VAL A 162 -12.14 -1.45 -5.41
CA VAL A 162 -13.11 -1.08 -4.37
C VAL A 162 -14.15 -2.17 -4.15
N ASN A 163 -14.69 -2.76 -5.24
CA ASN A 163 -15.70 -3.82 -5.16
C ASN A 163 -15.18 -5.13 -4.56
N LEU A 164 -13.88 -5.40 -4.63
CA LEU A 164 -13.25 -6.59 -4.06
C LEU A 164 -12.98 -6.48 -2.55
N LEU A 165 -13.03 -5.26 -2.00
CA LEU A 165 -12.68 -4.98 -0.61
C LEU A 165 -13.91 -4.81 0.27
N ASP A 166 -13.76 -5.08 1.56
CA ASP A 166 -14.67 -4.62 2.60
C ASP A 166 -14.20 -3.24 3.07
N LEU A 167 -15.01 -2.21 2.78
CA LEU A 167 -14.70 -0.82 3.10
C LEU A 167 -15.71 -0.22 4.09
N LYS A 168 -16.51 -1.06 4.73
CA LYS A 168 -17.45 -0.61 5.75
C LYS A 168 -16.72 0.20 6.83
N ASP A 169 -17.30 1.34 7.19
CA ASP A 169 -16.76 2.28 8.19
C ASP A 169 -15.30 2.75 7.91
N THR A 170 -14.86 2.67 6.65
CA THR A 170 -13.51 3.04 6.20
C THR A 170 -13.54 4.39 5.48
N ILE A 171 -12.49 5.18 5.60
CA ILE A 171 -12.25 6.40 4.81
C ILE A 171 -11.25 6.07 3.71
N VAL A 172 -11.68 6.16 2.46
CA VAL A 172 -10.82 6.00 1.30
C VAL A 172 -10.22 7.35 0.92
N VAL A 173 -8.89 7.38 0.76
CA VAL A 173 -8.17 8.54 0.27
C VAL A 173 -7.51 8.20 -1.08
N ALA A 174 -7.56 9.12 -2.01
CA ALA A 174 -6.94 8.95 -3.32
C ALA A 174 -6.59 10.31 -3.93
N ASP A 175 -5.65 10.29 -4.88
CA ASP A 175 -5.20 11.46 -5.59
C ASP A 175 -6.27 12.06 -6.53
N ALA A 176 -5.96 13.22 -7.13
CA ALA A 176 -6.91 13.93 -7.96
C ALA A 176 -7.24 13.25 -9.32
N LEU A 177 -6.44 12.31 -9.79
CA LEU A 177 -6.77 11.50 -10.95
C LEU A 177 -8.00 10.64 -10.64
N ASN A 178 -8.05 10.09 -9.44
CA ASN A 178 -9.07 9.20 -8.92
C ASN A 178 -10.30 9.94 -8.33
N CYS A 179 -10.35 11.28 -8.40
CA CYS A 179 -11.51 12.06 -7.99
C CYS A 179 -12.65 11.97 -9.03
N GLN A 180 -13.26 10.81 -9.18
CA GLN A 180 -14.36 10.53 -10.12
C GLN A 180 -15.63 10.16 -9.36
N PHE A 181 -16.80 10.54 -9.88
CA PHE A 181 -18.05 10.24 -9.19
C PHE A 181 -18.36 8.73 -9.18
N GLU A 182 -17.95 7.99 -10.19
CA GLU A 182 -18.06 6.53 -10.23
C GLU A 182 -17.28 5.88 -9.08
N ILE A 183 -16.09 6.39 -8.77
CA ILE A 183 -15.25 5.90 -7.66
C ILE A 183 -15.90 6.27 -6.32
N ALA A 184 -16.30 7.54 -6.15
CA ALA A 184 -16.96 7.98 -4.93
C ALA A 184 -18.24 7.15 -4.65
N ASN A 185 -19.05 6.89 -5.68
CA ASN A 185 -20.29 6.12 -5.57
C ASN A 185 -20.02 4.63 -5.28
N ALA A 186 -18.96 4.05 -5.85
CA ALA A 186 -18.55 2.68 -5.51
C ALA A 186 -18.13 2.55 -4.04
N ILE A 187 -17.40 3.54 -3.50
CA ILE A 187 -16.99 3.58 -2.09
C ILE A 187 -18.24 3.67 -1.19
N ILE A 188 -19.17 4.58 -1.49
CA ILE A 188 -20.43 4.72 -0.75
C ILE A 188 -21.26 3.44 -0.82
N GLY A 189 -21.29 2.77 -1.97
CA GLY A 189 -21.97 1.47 -2.16
C GLY A 189 -21.39 0.34 -1.29
N LYS A 190 -20.15 0.50 -0.79
CA LYS A 190 -19.48 -0.38 0.18
C LYS A 190 -19.58 0.11 1.63
N GLU A 191 -20.51 1.01 1.92
CA GLU A 191 -20.67 1.62 3.25
C GLU A 191 -19.44 2.37 3.76
N GLY A 192 -18.51 2.73 2.83
CA GLY A 192 -17.31 3.52 3.11
C GLY A 192 -17.53 5.01 2.96
N ASN A 193 -16.53 5.77 3.36
CA ASN A 193 -16.43 7.22 3.18
C ASN A 193 -15.26 7.58 2.27
N TYR A 194 -15.27 8.78 1.70
CA TYR A 194 -14.20 9.25 0.85
C TYR A 194 -13.68 10.63 1.24
N VAL A 195 -12.38 10.84 1.02
CA VAL A 195 -11.69 12.12 0.98
C VAL A 195 -10.86 12.11 -0.30
N LEU A 196 -11.33 12.79 -1.35
CA LEU A 196 -10.70 12.76 -2.66
C LEU A 196 -10.09 14.11 -2.99
N ALA A 197 -8.80 14.11 -3.35
CA ALA A 197 -8.10 15.32 -3.78
C ALA A 197 -8.70 15.87 -5.08
N LEU A 198 -8.77 17.18 -5.21
CA LEU A 198 -9.37 17.86 -6.34
C LEU A 198 -8.34 18.80 -7.00
N LYS A 199 -8.18 18.67 -8.31
CA LYS A 199 -7.30 19.52 -9.12
C LYS A 199 -8.05 20.10 -10.32
N SER A 200 -7.41 21.01 -11.03
CA SER A 200 -7.97 21.71 -12.21
C SER A 200 -8.47 20.79 -13.33
N ASN A 201 -8.06 19.52 -13.35
CA ASN A 201 -8.59 18.53 -14.29
C ASN A 201 -10.10 18.26 -14.13
N LYS A 202 -10.72 18.71 -13.03
CA LYS A 202 -12.16 18.63 -12.76
C LYS A 202 -12.97 19.88 -13.18
N GLY A 203 -12.34 20.83 -13.87
CA GLY A 203 -13.02 21.98 -14.48
C GLY A 203 -13.98 22.69 -13.51
N THR A 204 -15.27 22.73 -13.87
CA THR A 204 -16.29 23.47 -13.11
C THR A 204 -16.35 23.10 -11.61
N LEU A 205 -16.21 21.84 -11.25
CA LEU A 205 -16.23 21.44 -9.83
C LEU A 205 -15.05 22.03 -9.06
N TYR A 206 -13.87 22.02 -9.65
CA TYR A 206 -12.68 22.64 -9.05
C TYR A 206 -12.84 24.15 -8.86
N ASP A 207 -13.32 24.84 -9.91
CA ASP A 207 -13.51 26.29 -9.88
C ASP A 207 -14.58 26.71 -8.86
N ASP A 208 -15.67 25.94 -8.76
CA ASP A 208 -16.72 26.16 -7.79
C ASP A 208 -16.20 25.94 -6.37
N VAL A 209 -15.52 24.83 -6.09
CA VAL A 209 -14.94 24.56 -4.76
C VAL A 209 -13.93 25.64 -4.37
N LYS A 210 -13.08 26.08 -5.29
CA LYS A 210 -12.10 27.15 -5.02
C LYS A 210 -12.77 28.46 -4.59
N LYS A 211 -13.92 28.83 -5.16
CA LYS A 211 -14.66 30.05 -4.82
C LYS A 211 -15.19 30.06 -3.38
N TYR A 212 -15.43 28.91 -2.79
CA TYR A 212 -15.86 28.81 -1.39
C TYR A 212 -14.77 29.23 -0.39
N PHE A 213 -13.49 29.16 -0.77
CA PHE A 213 -12.36 29.48 0.07
C PHE A 213 -11.76 30.86 -0.25
N ASP A 214 -12.61 31.89 -0.30
CA ASP A 214 -12.15 33.28 -0.34
C ASP A 214 -11.66 33.75 1.04
N GLU A 215 -11.00 34.89 1.09
CA GLU A 215 -10.40 35.44 2.33
C GLU A 215 -11.42 35.56 3.46
N LYS A 216 -12.61 36.07 3.15
CA LYS A 216 -13.67 36.29 4.14
C LYS A 216 -14.21 34.98 4.69
N SER A 217 -14.39 33.97 3.84
CA SER A 217 -14.80 32.64 4.25
C SER A 217 -13.73 31.99 5.12
N ILE A 218 -12.47 32.10 4.77
CA ILE A 218 -11.33 31.58 5.56
C ILE A 218 -11.31 32.21 6.96
N GLU A 219 -11.47 33.52 7.08
CA GLU A 219 -11.52 34.21 8.39
C GLU A 219 -12.70 33.68 9.25
N GLN A 220 -13.87 33.48 8.63
CA GLN A 220 -15.03 32.93 9.32
C GLN A 220 -14.84 31.47 9.78
N ILE A 221 -14.10 30.66 8.99
CA ILE A 221 -13.79 29.26 9.34
C ILE A 221 -12.80 29.25 10.49
N ILE A 222 -11.73 30.06 10.45
CA ILE A 222 -10.74 30.16 11.54
C ILE A 222 -11.40 30.55 12.87
N ALA A 223 -12.44 31.36 12.84
CA ALA A 223 -13.18 31.73 14.02
C ALA A 223 -14.05 30.58 14.60
N LYS A 224 -14.20 29.49 13.87
CA LYS A 224 -14.94 28.28 14.28
C LYS A 224 -13.99 27.12 14.48
N ASP A 225 -13.68 26.82 15.71
CA ASP A 225 -12.71 25.76 16.10
C ASP A 225 -13.09 24.37 15.54
N GLU A 226 -14.37 24.16 15.24
CA GLU A 226 -14.91 22.90 14.69
C GLU A 226 -14.56 22.67 13.20
N LEU A 227 -14.15 23.70 12.46
CA LEU A 227 -13.93 23.67 11.01
C LEU A 227 -12.49 24.00 10.60
N TYR A 228 -11.63 24.21 11.56
CA TYR A 228 -10.23 24.58 11.35
C TYR A 228 -9.28 23.77 12.22
N ARG A 229 -8.16 23.36 11.66
CA ARG A 229 -7.01 22.80 12.42
C ARG A 229 -5.71 23.33 11.85
N LYS A 230 -4.76 23.57 12.75
CA LYS A 230 -3.38 23.92 12.38
C LYS A 230 -2.42 22.92 13.00
N GLN A 231 -1.48 22.44 12.21
CA GLN A 231 -0.39 21.57 12.63
C GLN A 231 0.93 22.16 12.19
N GLU A 232 1.94 22.08 13.03
CA GLU A 232 3.29 22.56 12.76
C GLU A 232 4.29 21.46 13.08
N GLU A 233 5.15 21.17 12.12
CA GLU A 233 6.21 20.15 12.25
C GLU A 233 7.55 20.77 11.91
N LYS A 234 8.54 20.55 12.78
CA LYS A 234 9.91 21.01 12.56
C LYS A 234 10.79 19.83 12.17
N SER A 235 11.42 19.92 11.02
CA SER A 235 12.51 19.05 10.59
C SER A 235 13.86 19.79 10.71
N HIS A 236 14.99 19.10 10.38
CA HIS A 236 16.32 19.69 10.55
C HIS A 236 16.51 21.06 9.87
N SER A 237 15.92 21.27 8.70
CA SER A 237 16.12 22.50 7.89
C SER A 237 14.83 23.23 7.53
N HIS A 238 13.67 22.73 7.93
CA HIS A 238 12.39 23.30 7.55
C HIS A 238 11.39 23.29 8.69
N ILE A 239 10.54 24.32 8.71
CA ILE A 239 9.29 24.31 9.49
C ILE A 239 8.16 24.16 8.49
N GLU A 240 7.37 23.12 8.66
CA GLU A 240 6.20 22.83 7.84
C GLU A 240 4.94 23.14 8.64
N THR A 241 4.15 24.10 8.16
CA THR A 241 2.83 24.43 8.71
C THR A 241 1.77 23.92 7.77
N ARG A 242 0.78 23.18 8.31
CA ARG A 242 -0.42 22.78 7.59
C ARG A 242 -1.64 23.33 8.29
N GLU A 243 -2.49 23.97 7.51
CA GLU A 243 -3.78 24.48 7.94
C GLU A 243 -4.86 23.76 7.16
N TYR A 244 -5.82 23.20 7.88
CA TYR A 244 -6.95 22.44 7.33
C TYR A 244 -8.22 23.25 7.54
N PHE A 245 -9.01 23.38 6.50
CA PHE A 245 -10.26 24.12 6.47
C PHE A 245 -11.36 23.23 5.93
N LEU A 246 -12.53 23.25 6.56
CA LEU A 246 -13.69 22.48 6.15
C LEU A 246 -14.91 23.38 6.00
N ILE A 247 -15.71 23.17 4.94
CA ILE A 247 -16.97 23.83 4.70
C ILE A 247 -18.04 22.75 4.56
N LEU A 248 -19.11 22.85 5.37
CA LEU A 248 -20.20 21.86 5.41
C LEU A 248 -21.38 22.26 4.53
N ASP A 249 -21.52 23.54 4.19
CA ASP A 249 -22.58 24.02 3.27
C ASP A 249 -22.17 23.75 1.82
N VAL A 250 -22.61 22.62 1.29
CA VAL A 250 -22.32 22.15 -0.06
C VAL A 250 -23.59 22.01 -0.92
N GLU A 251 -24.70 22.61 -0.53
CA GLU A 251 -26.00 22.44 -1.21
C GLU A 251 -25.96 22.93 -2.67
N TYR A 252 -25.25 24.02 -2.95
CA TYR A 252 -25.04 24.47 -4.34
C TYR A 252 -24.29 23.40 -5.16
N LEU A 253 -23.21 22.85 -4.61
CA LEU A 253 -22.40 21.83 -5.30
C LEU A 253 -23.24 20.57 -5.57
N LYS A 254 -24.00 20.09 -4.59
CA LYS A 254 -24.91 18.94 -4.75
C LYS A 254 -25.91 19.14 -5.87
N LYS A 255 -26.37 20.37 -6.07
CA LYS A 255 -27.35 20.68 -7.10
C LYS A 255 -26.74 20.81 -8.49
N TYR A 256 -25.47 21.25 -8.60
CA TYR A 256 -24.82 21.59 -9.86
C TYR A 256 -23.59 20.73 -10.14
N SER A 257 -22.40 21.25 -9.88
CA SER A 257 -21.12 20.63 -10.30
C SER A 257 -20.79 19.32 -9.56
N GLY A 258 -21.25 19.16 -8.34
CA GLY A 258 -21.06 17.94 -7.53
C GLY A 258 -22.25 16.98 -7.52
N LYS A 259 -23.28 17.20 -8.34
CA LYS A 259 -24.57 16.48 -8.28
C LYS A 259 -24.47 14.96 -8.40
N ASN A 260 -23.46 14.45 -9.05
CA ASN A 260 -23.29 13.01 -9.28
C ASN A 260 -22.54 12.31 -8.14
N TYR A 261 -21.90 13.05 -7.21
CA TYR A 261 -21.18 12.50 -6.08
C TYR A 261 -22.14 12.17 -4.93
N GLN A 262 -22.38 10.90 -4.70
CA GLN A 262 -23.22 10.45 -3.59
C GLN A 262 -22.55 10.82 -2.25
N ASN A 263 -23.40 11.17 -1.29
CA ASN A 263 -22.97 11.52 0.08
C ASN A 263 -21.92 12.65 0.15
N LEU A 264 -21.88 13.57 -0.82
CA LEU A 264 -21.05 14.76 -0.70
C LEU A 264 -21.51 15.58 0.51
N ARG A 265 -20.70 15.68 1.58
CA ARG A 265 -21.06 16.34 2.85
C ARG A 265 -20.24 17.56 3.15
N SER A 266 -19.02 17.62 2.65
CA SER A 266 -18.15 18.76 2.86
C SER A 266 -17.16 18.94 1.73
N ILE A 267 -16.56 20.13 1.67
CA ILE A 267 -15.37 20.41 0.88
C ILE A 267 -14.24 20.84 1.81
N GLY A 268 -13.02 20.45 1.48
CA GLY A 268 -11.84 20.75 2.27
C GLY A 268 -10.82 21.56 1.50
N MET A 269 -10.07 22.38 2.22
CA MET A 269 -8.85 23.02 1.73
C MET A 269 -7.71 22.75 2.70
N VAL A 270 -6.54 22.44 2.16
CA VAL A 270 -5.29 22.36 2.93
C VAL A 270 -4.32 23.40 2.39
N ARG A 271 -3.86 24.28 3.27
CA ARG A 271 -2.78 25.22 2.98
C ARG A 271 -1.52 24.73 3.70
N LYS A 272 -0.53 24.34 2.91
CA LYS A 272 0.78 23.92 3.38
C LYS A 272 1.78 25.04 3.15
N THR A 273 2.57 25.37 4.15
CA THR A 273 3.64 26.36 4.05
C THR A 273 4.93 25.73 4.55
N ASN A 274 5.95 25.70 3.71
CA ASN A 274 7.28 25.26 4.09
C ASN A 274 8.17 26.52 4.26
N TYR A 275 8.74 26.67 5.44
CA TYR A 275 9.74 27.69 5.74
C TYR A 275 11.12 27.03 5.83
N ASN A 276 12.03 27.38 4.94
CA ASN A 276 13.40 26.89 4.97
C ASN A 276 14.24 27.72 5.96
N LEU A 277 14.72 27.08 7.02
CA LEU A 277 15.50 27.72 8.09
C LEU A 277 16.87 28.24 7.62
N ASN A 278 17.43 27.70 6.53
CA ASN A 278 18.74 28.07 6.02
C ASN A 278 18.66 29.24 5.02
N THR A 279 17.63 29.26 4.17
CA THR A 279 17.48 30.27 3.09
C THR A 279 16.46 31.36 3.41
N GLY A 280 15.59 31.13 4.40
CA GLY A 280 14.46 32.02 4.70
C GLY A 280 13.32 31.92 3.67
N GLU A 281 13.40 30.99 2.70
CA GLU A 281 12.41 30.87 1.64
C GLU A 281 11.11 30.27 2.19
N VAL A 282 9.99 30.83 1.72
CA VAL A 282 8.63 30.36 2.06
C VAL A 282 7.96 29.84 0.80
N THR A 283 7.58 28.56 0.81
CA THR A 283 6.90 27.92 -0.32
C THR A 283 5.48 27.54 0.10
N PRO A 284 4.44 28.25 -0.38
CA PRO A 284 3.05 27.87 -0.13
C PRO A 284 2.53 26.88 -1.15
N GLU A 285 1.67 25.97 -0.71
CA GLU A 285 0.92 25.03 -1.55
C GLU A 285 -0.53 24.99 -1.05
N VAL A 286 -1.51 24.98 -1.96
CA VAL A 286 -2.93 24.85 -1.63
C VAL A 286 -3.51 23.65 -2.38
N ARG A 287 -4.25 22.80 -1.66
CA ARG A 287 -4.97 21.67 -2.21
C ARG A 287 -6.43 21.71 -1.78
N TYR A 288 -7.31 21.26 -2.66
CA TYR A 288 -8.74 21.16 -2.41
C TYR A 288 -9.20 19.71 -2.41
N TYR A 289 -10.29 19.44 -1.70
CA TYR A 289 -10.85 18.10 -1.51
C TYR A 289 -12.37 18.13 -1.54
N ILE A 290 -12.94 17.01 -1.95
CA ILE A 290 -14.36 16.71 -1.76
C ILE A 290 -14.50 15.51 -0.82
N ASN A 291 -15.45 15.56 0.11
CA ASN A 291 -15.53 14.60 1.19
C ASN A 291 -16.97 14.13 1.46
N SER A 292 -17.11 12.86 1.86
CA SER A 292 -18.35 12.34 2.45
C SER A 292 -18.34 12.43 3.99
N ILE A 293 -17.25 12.91 4.59
CA ILE A 293 -17.13 13.17 6.04
C ILE A 293 -17.34 14.66 6.35
N TYR A 294 -17.55 14.98 7.61
CA TYR A 294 -17.81 16.34 8.11
C TYR A 294 -16.97 16.71 9.34
N ASP A 295 -16.12 15.83 9.80
CA ASP A 295 -15.25 16.03 10.95
C ASP A 295 -13.86 16.53 10.50
N ILE A 296 -13.38 17.63 11.08
CA ILE A 296 -12.13 18.28 10.70
C ILE A 296 -10.91 17.45 11.11
N ASP A 297 -10.96 16.72 12.22
CA ASP A 297 -9.84 15.93 12.69
C ASP A 297 -9.67 14.66 11.84
N LEU A 298 -10.80 14.05 11.44
CA LEU A 298 -10.79 12.94 10.47
C LEU A 298 -10.31 13.41 9.10
N PHE A 299 -10.73 14.61 8.65
CA PHE A 299 -10.24 15.19 7.40
C PHE A 299 -8.72 15.43 7.43
N ALA A 300 -8.22 16.07 8.49
CA ALA A 300 -6.78 16.31 8.65
C ALA A 300 -5.98 15.01 8.70
N LYS A 301 -6.48 14.00 9.44
CA LYS A 301 -5.90 12.65 9.51
C LYS A 301 -5.88 11.99 8.13
N ALA A 302 -6.99 12.01 7.41
CA ALA A 302 -7.13 11.39 6.09
C ALA A 302 -6.16 11.98 5.06
N VAL A 303 -6.06 13.31 4.98
CA VAL A 303 -5.11 14.00 4.10
C VAL A 303 -3.66 13.67 4.45
N ARG A 304 -3.31 13.59 5.74
CA ARG A 304 -1.96 13.18 6.16
C ARG A 304 -1.63 11.75 5.73
N LYS A 305 -2.61 10.87 5.78
CA LYS A 305 -2.46 9.45 5.46
C LYS A 305 -2.47 9.17 3.95
N GLU A 306 -2.94 10.09 3.10
CA GLU A 306 -2.83 9.98 1.64
C GLU A 306 -1.37 9.72 1.20
N TRP A 307 -0.41 10.44 1.79
CA TRP A 307 1.01 10.30 1.48
C TRP A 307 1.70 9.09 2.13
N SER A 308 1.02 8.39 3.02
CA SER A 308 1.62 7.26 3.72
C SER A 308 1.91 6.07 2.79
N ILE A 309 1.12 5.88 1.74
CA ILE A 309 1.35 4.83 0.76
C ILE A 309 2.67 5.05 0.00
N GLU A 310 2.96 6.30 -0.38
CA GLU A 310 4.23 6.64 -1.04
C GLU A 310 5.42 6.41 -0.11
N ASN A 311 5.37 6.95 1.10
CA ASN A 311 6.48 6.92 2.06
C ASN A 311 6.70 5.55 2.71
N ASN A 312 5.60 4.85 3.05
CA ASN A 312 5.67 3.60 3.83
C ASN A 312 5.61 2.35 2.96
N LEU A 313 5.17 2.45 1.69
CA LEU A 313 5.09 1.33 0.78
C LEU A 313 6.02 1.52 -0.42
N HIS A 314 5.74 2.48 -1.32
CA HIS A 314 6.41 2.60 -2.60
C HIS A 314 7.90 2.87 -2.44
N TRP A 315 8.28 3.84 -1.60
CA TRP A 315 9.70 4.14 -1.33
C TRP A 315 10.46 2.91 -0.81
N HIS A 316 9.85 2.12 0.08
CA HIS A 316 10.50 0.91 0.61
C HIS A 316 10.61 -0.21 -0.43
N LEU A 317 9.62 -0.36 -1.32
CA LEU A 317 9.73 -1.31 -2.43
C LEU A 317 10.94 -0.98 -3.31
N ASP A 318 11.15 0.30 -3.65
CA ASP A 318 12.22 0.73 -4.54
C ASP A 318 13.58 0.78 -3.84
N TYR A 319 13.66 1.44 -2.70
CA TYR A 319 14.93 1.66 -2.01
C TYR A 319 15.37 0.44 -1.20
N THR A 320 14.46 -0.17 -0.41
CA THR A 320 14.81 -1.24 0.54
C THR A 320 14.79 -2.60 -0.14
N LEU A 321 13.78 -2.91 -0.95
CA LEU A 321 13.58 -4.19 -1.63
C LEU A 321 13.98 -4.19 -3.10
N LYS A 322 14.61 -3.09 -3.57
CA LYS A 322 15.23 -2.98 -4.89
C LYS A 322 14.30 -3.31 -6.07
N GLU A 323 13.01 -2.97 -5.98
CA GLU A 323 12.02 -3.32 -7.01
C GLU A 323 12.36 -2.68 -8.37
N ASP A 324 12.73 -1.40 -8.40
CA ASP A 324 13.10 -0.70 -9.64
C ASP A 324 14.40 -1.21 -10.29
N TYR A 325 15.23 -1.93 -9.54
CA TYR A 325 16.42 -2.60 -10.09
C TYR A 325 16.12 -3.98 -10.67
N SER A 326 14.87 -4.47 -10.56
CA SER A 326 14.46 -5.75 -11.14
C SER A 326 14.52 -5.71 -12.65
N THR A 327 15.14 -6.72 -13.27
CA THR A 327 15.23 -6.87 -14.73
C THR A 327 14.16 -7.82 -15.30
N ILE A 328 13.09 -8.08 -14.56
CA ILE A 328 12.07 -9.05 -14.91
C ILE A 328 11.02 -8.43 -15.83
N ILE A 329 11.10 -8.78 -17.11
CA ILE A 329 10.22 -8.30 -18.19
C ILE A 329 8.86 -9.01 -18.20
N ASP A 330 8.79 -10.27 -17.74
CA ASP A 330 7.53 -11.03 -17.67
C ASP A 330 6.59 -10.39 -16.64
N LYS A 331 5.49 -9.80 -17.14
CA LYS A 331 4.52 -9.07 -16.30
C LYS A 331 3.86 -9.94 -15.23
N LYS A 332 3.63 -11.24 -15.49
CA LYS A 332 3.04 -12.15 -14.50
C LYS A 332 4.02 -12.43 -13.37
N VAL A 333 5.29 -12.66 -13.72
CA VAL A 333 6.35 -12.83 -12.73
C VAL A 333 6.53 -11.55 -11.91
N ALA A 334 6.67 -10.40 -12.59
CA ALA A 334 6.83 -9.10 -11.92
C ALA A 334 5.67 -8.80 -10.96
N TYR A 335 4.43 -9.09 -11.38
CA TYR A 335 3.23 -8.88 -10.57
C TYR A 335 3.23 -9.75 -9.31
N ASN A 336 3.48 -11.05 -9.44
CA ASN A 336 3.52 -11.97 -8.30
C ASN A 336 4.70 -11.67 -7.35
N LEU A 337 5.88 -11.30 -7.88
CA LEU A 337 7.00 -10.86 -7.04
C LEU A 337 6.67 -9.55 -6.30
N ASN A 338 5.95 -8.62 -6.90
CA ASN A 338 5.49 -7.42 -6.22
C ASN A 338 4.57 -7.76 -5.02
N ILE A 339 3.63 -8.73 -5.18
CA ILE A 339 2.82 -9.22 -4.05
C ILE A 339 3.69 -9.78 -2.93
N ILE A 340 4.67 -10.62 -3.27
CA ILE A 340 5.58 -11.22 -2.28
C ILE A 340 6.45 -10.16 -1.61
N ARG A 341 7.00 -9.20 -2.36
CA ARG A 341 7.77 -8.08 -1.79
C ARG A 341 6.94 -7.26 -0.80
N LYS A 342 5.69 -6.95 -1.12
CA LYS A 342 4.77 -6.23 -0.23
C LYS A 342 4.51 -7.01 1.06
N ALA A 343 4.32 -8.32 0.96
CA ALA A 343 4.19 -9.18 2.14
C ALA A 343 5.46 -9.19 2.98
N VAL A 344 6.63 -9.32 2.37
CA VAL A 344 7.92 -9.28 3.07
C VAL A 344 8.18 -7.91 3.71
N LEU A 345 7.78 -6.81 3.07
CA LEU A 345 7.87 -5.49 3.68
C LEU A 345 7.05 -5.39 4.97
N SER A 346 5.81 -5.90 4.96
CA SER A 346 4.98 -5.97 6.16
C SER A 346 5.60 -6.88 7.23
N MET A 347 6.16 -8.03 6.85
CA MET A 347 6.92 -8.89 7.77
C MET A 347 8.08 -8.14 8.43
N LEU A 348 8.90 -7.43 7.64
CA LEU A 348 10.04 -6.65 8.14
C LEU A 348 9.61 -5.59 9.16
N LYS A 349 8.43 -5.00 9.01
CA LYS A 349 7.88 -4.03 9.96
C LYS A 349 7.42 -4.69 11.25
N ILE A 350 6.80 -5.86 11.15
CA ILE A 350 6.26 -6.62 12.29
C ILE A 350 7.38 -7.27 13.11
N LEU A 351 8.43 -7.79 12.46
CA LEU A 351 9.50 -8.53 13.13
C LEU A 351 10.27 -7.65 14.11
N ASP A 352 10.44 -8.13 15.34
CA ASP A 352 11.34 -7.57 16.33
C ASP A 352 12.67 -8.33 16.31
N VAL A 353 13.77 -7.62 16.11
CA VAL A 353 15.14 -8.17 16.13
C VAL A 353 15.92 -7.76 17.38
N GLY A 354 15.22 -7.33 18.43
CA GLY A 354 15.80 -6.94 19.72
C GLY A 354 16.54 -5.60 19.71
N LYS A 355 16.59 -4.92 18.55
CA LYS A 355 17.20 -3.60 18.37
C LYS A 355 16.43 -2.78 17.35
N LYS A 356 16.37 -1.47 17.56
CA LYS A 356 15.74 -0.53 16.62
C LYS A 356 16.68 -0.27 15.44
N TYR A 357 16.42 -0.93 14.32
CA TYR A 357 17.11 -0.72 13.04
C TYR A 357 16.18 -0.08 11.99
N SER A 358 16.79 0.61 11.01
CA SER A 358 16.09 0.89 9.75
C SER A 358 15.77 -0.44 9.05
N LEU A 359 14.75 -0.48 8.18
CA LEU A 359 14.38 -1.72 7.48
C LEU A 359 15.56 -2.29 6.67
N LYS A 360 16.37 -1.44 6.03
CA LYS A 360 17.59 -1.85 5.35
C LYS A 360 18.55 -2.57 6.28
N ASN A 361 18.86 -1.97 7.44
CA ASN A 361 19.78 -2.57 8.41
C ASN A 361 19.19 -3.82 9.07
N LYS A 362 17.85 -3.90 9.19
CA LYS A 362 17.15 -5.09 9.66
C LYS A 362 17.35 -6.27 8.70
N ILE A 363 17.24 -6.03 7.39
CA ILE A 363 17.54 -7.04 6.35
C ILE A 363 18.96 -7.57 6.50
N HIS A 364 19.97 -6.69 6.59
CA HIS A 364 21.37 -7.11 6.79
C HIS A 364 21.53 -7.92 8.07
N TYR A 365 20.96 -7.44 9.18
CA TYR A 365 21.05 -8.14 10.46
C TYR A 365 20.41 -9.54 10.41
N ILE A 366 19.25 -9.69 9.77
CA ILE A 366 18.58 -10.99 9.56
C ILE A 366 19.44 -11.89 8.69
N ASN A 367 20.00 -11.38 7.59
CA ASN A 367 20.85 -12.15 6.69
C ASN A 367 22.11 -12.70 7.39
N ASP A 368 22.81 -11.85 8.15
CA ASP A 368 24.05 -12.20 8.85
C ASP A 368 23.84 -13.17 10.02
N ASN A 369 22.63 -13.20 10.58
CA ASN A 369 22.25 -14.04 11.70
C ASN A 369 21.13 -15.04 11.35
N PHE A 370 20.98 -15.42 10.09
CA PHE A 370 19.83 -16.13 9.56
C PHE A 370 19.51 -17.42 10.34
N ASP A 371 20.54 -18.25 10.59
CA ASP A 371 20.37 -19.55 11.26
C ASP A 371 19.83 -19.41 12.69
N LYS A 372 20.21 -18.34 13.35
CA LYS A 372 19.71 -18.02 14.70
C LYS A 372 18.30 -17.43 14.65
N PHE A 373 18.05 -16.53 13.68
CA PHE A 373 16.81 -15.78 13.61
C PHE A 373 15.67 -16.53 12.92
N LEU A 374 15.93 -17.51 12.05
CA LEU A 374 14.87 -18.22 11.37
C LEU A 374 13.85 -18.87 12.33
N PRO A 375 14.26 -19.55 13.43
CA PRO A 375 13.33 -20.02 14.45
C PRO A 375 12.51 -18.90 15.09
N GLU A 376 13.15 -17.79 15.47
CA GLU A 376 12.51 -16.63 16.07
C GLU A 376 11.52 -15.95 15.09
N ILE A 377 11.90 -15.81 13.80
CA ILE A 377 11.02 -15.33 12.74
C ILE A 377 9.78 -16.21 12.64
N ILE A 378 9.97 -17.52 12.63
CA ILE A 378 8.89 -18.50 12.55
C ILE A 378 7.95 -18.36 13.75
N GLU A 379 8.49 -18.23 14.96
CA GLU A 379 7.71 -18.05 16.18
C GLU A 379 6.92 -16.72 16.14
N GLN A 380 7.58 -15.58 15.87
CA GLN A 380 6.93 -14.27 15.80
C GLN A 380 5.84 -14.18 14.73
N LEU A 381 6.01 -14.91 13.63
CA LEU A 381 5.06 -14.97 12.52
C LEU A 381 4.09 -16.16 12.63
N SER A 382 4.16 -16.94 13.70
CA SER A 382 3.18 -17.98 13.98
C SER A 382 1.96 -17.37 14.63
N SER A 383 0.81 -17.75 14.12
CA SER A 383 -0.47 -17.47 14.75
C SER A 383 -0.76 -18.49 15.84
N GLN A 384 0.13 -18.68 16.83
CA GLN A 384 -0.20 -19.56 17.93
C GLN A 384 -1.36 -19.00 18.75
N ALA A 385 -2.32 -19.86 18.99
CA ALA A 385 -3.56 -19.60 19.71
C ALA A 385 -3.32 -19.13 21.16
#